data_2b3dcc74aafdf13f08bde4595b04eaba
#
_entry.id   2b3dcc74aafdf13f08bde4595b04eaba
#
_cell.length_a   1.000
_cell.length_b   1.000
_cell.length_c   1.000
_cell.angle_alpha   90.00
_cell.angle_beta   90.00
_cell.angle_gamma   90.00
#
_symmetry.space_group_name_H-M   'P 1'
#
loop_
_entity.id
_entity.type
_entity.pdbx_description
1 polymer ?
#
loop_
_entity_poly.entity_id
_entity_poly.type
_entity_poly.pdbx_seq_one_letter_code
_entity_poly.pdbx_strand_id
1 'polypeptide(L)'
;MATERRNQPRTNLRVPLYLLPEGAEVPIQTETEDLSLEGFYCYTERPFSPGESLKFLMLLPPATKSSLAIGGICLQGCVQVIRLTVTGDMRYGLGCRLVSYRVLSNSEFLTPENITATLLESDHQEYRSVGSVS
;
A
#
# COMPACT_ATOMS: atom_id res chain seq x y z
N MET A 1 3.80 14.12 -29.28
CA MET A 1 2.94 13.41 -28.42
C MET A 1 3.70 12.80 -27.25
N ALA A 2 3.13 12.89 -26.10
CA ALA A 2 3.80 12.35 -24.93
C ALA A 2 3.84 10.83 -25.00
N THR A 3 4.96 10.29 -24.65
CA THR A 3 5.14 8.86 -24.67
C THR A 3 4.96 8.33 -23.29
N GLU A 4 4.18 7.31 -23.18
CA GLU A 4 4.00 6.65 -21.92
C GLU A 4 5.28 5.93 -21.54
N ARG A 5 5.82 6.26 -20.40
CA ARG A 5 7.07 5.68 -19.98
C ARG A 5 6.93 4.61 -18.93
N ARG A 6 5.75 4.40 -18.46
CA ARG A 6 5.55 3.37 -17.45
C ARG A 6 5.54 2.02 -18.12
N ASN A 7 6.19 1.08 -17.49
CA ASN A 7 6.11 -0.30 -17.93
C ASN A 7 4.81 -0.94 -17.52
N GLN A 8 4.16 -0.41 -16.50
CA GLN A 8 2.93 -0.96 -15.99
C GLN A 8 1.85 0.10 -16.06
N PRO A 9 0.68 -0.25 -16.53
CA PRO A 9 -0.41 0.72 -16.53
C PRO A 9 -0.83 1.04 -15.10
N ARG A 10 -1.27 2.26 -14.92
CA ARG A 10 -1.82 2.67 -13.66
C ARG A 10 -3.32 2.72 -13.76
N THR A 11 -3.96 2.26 -12.72
CA THR A 11 -5.40 2.23 -12.62
C THR A 11 -5.83 3.16 -11.52
N ASN A 12 -6.81 4.01 -11.81
CA ASN A 12 -7.40 4.86 -10.77
C ASN A 12 -8.28 4.00 -9.89
N LEU A 13 -7.65 3.29 -9.01
CA LEU A 13 -8.34 2.37 -8.13
C LEU A 13 -8.10 2.81 -6.70
N ARG A 14 -9.18 3.10 -6.00
CA ARG A 14 -9.11 3.52 -4.61
C ARG A 14 -9.42 2.35 -3.73
N VAL A 15 -8.43 1.93 -2.98
CA VAL A 15 -8.59 0.82 -2.05
C VAL A 15 -8.12 1.28 -0.69
N PRO A 16 -8.72 0.75 0.38
CA PRO A 16 -8.28 1.10 1.73
C PRO A 16 -6.82 0.73 1.95
N LEU A 17 -6.12 1.61 2.62
CA LEU A 17 -4.68 1.49 2.80
C LEU A 17 -4.33 1.94 4.20
N TYR A 18 -3.51 1.15 4.87
CA TYR A 18 -2.96 1.49 6.16
C TYR A 18 -1.46 1.55 6.04
N LEU A 19 -0.86 2.61 6.56
CA LEU A 19 0.59 2.81 6.52
C LEU A 19 1.09 2.88 7.94
N LEU A 20 2.21 2.22 8.20
CA LEU A 20 2.83 2.26 9.51
C LEU A 20 4.27 2.69 9.35
N PRO A 21 4.58 3.93 9.69
CA PRO A 21 5.97 4.39 9.66
C PRO A 21 6.81 3.65 10.69
N GLU A 22 8.09 3.61 10.45
CA GLU A 22 9.01 2.97 11.36
C GLU A 22 8.95 3.67 12.71
N GLY A 23 8.81 2.88 13.76
CA GLY A 23 8.73 3.42 15.11
C GLY A 23 7.38 3.92 15.52
N ALA A 24 6.42 3.96 14.61
CA ALA A 24 5.07 4.40 14.95
C ALA A 24 4.27 3.27 15.56
N GLU A 25 3.31 3.62 16.40
CA GLU A 25 2.45 2.65 17.04
C GLU A 25 1.04 2.66 16.48
N VAL A 26 0.67 3.72 15.77
CA VAL A 26 -0.68 3.87 15.24
C VAL A 26 -0.57 4.01 13.73
N PRO A 27 -1.28 3.17 12.97
CA PRO A 27 -1.20 3.27 11.52
C PRO A 27 -1.96 4.48 11.01
N ILE A 28 -1.55 4.94 9.85
CA ILE A 28 -2.23 6.00 9.14
C ILE A 28 -3.21 5.34 8.18
N GLN A 29 -4.47 5.74 8.28
CA GLN A 29 -5.50 5.19 7.41
C GLN A 29 -5.72 6.15 6.26
N THR A 30 -5.70 5.61 5.04
CA THR A 30 -5.95 6.40 3.86
C THR A 30 -6.47 5.48 2.77
N GLU A 31 -6.40 5.90 1.53
CA GLU A 31 -6.70 5.03 0.39
C GLU A 31 -5.78 5.42 -0.75
N THR A 32 -5.64 4.48 -1.67
CA THR A 32 -4.84 4.75 -2.85
C THR A 32 -5.59 5.67 -3.79
N GLU A 33 -4.86 6.46 -4.56
CA GLU A 33 -5.42 7.22 -5.67
C GLU A 33 -5.24 6.47 -6.97
N ASP A 34 -4.12 5.81 -7.11
CA ASP A 34 -3.90 4.92 -8.23
C ASP A 34 -3.01 3.79 -7.77
N LEU A 35 -2.99 2.75 -8.57
CA LEU A 35 -2.35 1.51 -8.19
C LEU A 35 -1.75 0.86 -9.42
N SER A 36 -0.58 0.29 -9.28
CA SER A 36 0.06 -0.49 -10.32
C SER A 36 0.86 -1.59 -9.64
N LEU A 37 1.47 -2.44 -10.45
CA LEU A 37 2.31 -3.51 -9.91
C LEU A 37 3.58 -2.97 -9.29
N GLU A 38 3.93 -1.73 -9.55
CA GLU A 38 5.16 -1.15 -9.02
C GLU A 38 4.94 -0.38 -7.74
N GLY A 39 3.70 -0.03 -7.43
CA GLY A 39 3.42 0.72 -6.23
C GLY A 39 2.12 1.47 -6.33
N PHE A 40 2.01 2.54 -5.54
CA PHE A 40 0.77 3.29 -5.49
C PHE A 40 1.05 4.74 -5.16
N TYR A 41 0.02 5.55 -5.33
CA TYR A 41 0.01 6.95 -4.94
C TYR A 41 -1.11 7.15 -3.94
N CYS A 42 -0.85 7.89 -2.88
CA CYS A 42 -1.88 8.15 -1.86
C CYS A 42 -1.62 9.51 -1.24
N TYR A 43 -2.58 9.94 -0.42
CA TYR A 43 -2.45 11.21 0.29
C TYR A 43 -2.39 10.95 1.79
N THR A 44 -1.57 11.74 2.47
CA THR A 44 -1.48 11.67 3.93
C THR A 44 -1.50 13.08 4.48
N GLU A 45 -1.76 13.18 5.78
CA GLU A 45 -1.79 14.47 6.43
C GLU A 45 -0.44 14.88 7.00
N ARG A 46 0.52 13.98 6.97
CA ARG A 46 1.87 14.33 7.38
C ARG A 46 2.83 14.00 6.25
N PRO A 47 3.93 14.73 6.15
CA PRO A 47 4.90 14.47 5.10
C PRO A 47 5.80 13.30 5.44
N PHE A 48 6.39 12.72 4.40
CA PHE A 48 7.41 11.70 4.52
C PHE A 48 8.51 12.04 3.52
N SER A 49 9.73 11.73 3.89
CA SER A 49 10.85 12.02 3.02
C SER A 49 11.04 10.92 2.00
N PRO A 50 11.41 11.28 0.76
CA PRO A 50 11.81 10.25 -0.19
C PRO A 50 12.91 9.39 0.40
N GLY A 51 12.78 8.09 0.21
CA GLY A 51 13.69 7.12 0.80
C GLY A 51 13.18 6.48 2.06
N GLU A 52 12.18 7.08 2.66
CA GLU A 52 11.61 6.53 3.89
C GLU A 52 10.85 5.25 3.59
N SER A 53 10.96 4.28 4.49
CA SER A 53 10.26 3.00 4.33
C SER A 53 9.03 2.97 5.22
N LEU A 54 7.95 2.45 4.67
CA LEU A 54 6.70 2.31 5.40
C LEU A 54 6.19 0.89 5.26
N LYS A 55 5.64 0.35 6.32
CA LYS A 55 4.87 -0.88 6.22
C LYS A 55 3.48 -0.53 5.74
N PHE A 56 2.86 -1.44 5.02
CA PHE A 56 1.54 -1.16 4.50
C PHE A 56 0.64 -2.38 4.58
N LEU A 57 -0.64 -2.12 4.60
CA LEU A 57 -1.69 -3.12 4.52
C LEU A 57 -2.72 -2.56 3.57
N MET A 58 -3.03 -3.31 2.53
CA MET A 58 -3.92 -2.85 1.48
C MET A 58 -5.01 -3.87 1.26
N LEU A 59 -6.25 -3.41 1.21
CA LEU A 59 -7.41 -4.29 1.08
C LEU A 59 -7.94 -4.21 -0.33
N LEU A 60 -7.66 -5.23 -1.13
CA LEU A 60 -8.10 -5.27 -2.50
C LEU A 60 -9.49 -5.88 -2.60
N PRO A 61 -10.34 -5.34 -3.44
CA PRO A 61 -11.68 -5.91 -3.58
C PRO A 61 -11.65 -7.25 -4.29
N PRO A 62 -12.74 -8.02 -4.20
CA PRO A 62 -12.82 -9.28 -4.93
C PRO A 62 -12.69 -9.05 -6.44
N ALA A 63 -12.16 -10.05 -7.12
CA ALA A 63 -11.91 -9.93 -8.54
C ALA A 63 -13.17 -9.86 -9.35
N THR A 64 -14.24 -10.52 -8.92
CA THR A 64 -15.50 -10.52 -9.64
C THR A 64 -16.62 -10.15 -8.70
N LYS A 65 -17.61 -9.48 -9.26
CA LYS A 65 -18.77 -9.10 -8.46
C LYS A 65 -19.68 -10.27 -8.15
N SER A 66 -19.64 -11.28 -8.96
CA SER A 66 -20.50 -12.45 -8.76
C SER A 66 -19.87 -13.44 -7.79
N SER A 67 -18.68 -13.18 -7.36
CA SER A 67 -18.03 -14.09 -6.45
C SER A 67 -18.76 -14.11 -5.12
N LEU A 68 -18.99 -15.30 -4.62
CA LEU A 68 -19.53 -15.45 -3.29
C LEU A 68 -18.45 -15.33 -2.23
N ALA A 69 -17.22 -15.18 -2.65
CA ALA A 69 -16.14 -14.98 -1.70
C ALA A 69 -16.36 -13.70 -0.95
N ILE A 70 -16.28 -13.77 0.34
CA ILE A 70 -16.44 -12.62 1.20
C ILE A 70 -15.10 -11.98 1.35
N GLY A 71 -15.09 -10.67 1.14
CA GLY A 71 -13.85 -9.93 1.23
C GLY A 71 -12.99 -10.15 0.01
N GLY A 72 -11.89 -9.52 -0.03
CA GLY A 72 -10.98 -9.63 -1.14
C GLY A 72 -9.65 -10.17 -0.68
N ILE A 73 -8.64 -9.67 -1.30
CA ILE A 73 -7.27 -10.04 -1.00
C ILE A 73 -6.64 -8.91 -0.20
N CYS A 74 -5.89 -9.28 0.81
CA CYS A 74 -5.15 -8.30 1.59
C CYS A 74 -3.68 -8.44 1.25
N LEU A 75 -3.04 -7.32 0.93
CA LEU A 75 -1.61 -7.28 0.69
C LEU A 75 -0.94 -6.60 1.87
N GLN A 76 0.14 -7.18 2.33
CA GLN A 76 0.92 -6.63 3.42
C GLN A 76 2.38 -6.62 3.01
N GLY A 77 3.08 -5.56 3.36
CA GLY A 77 4.50 -5.52 3.01
C GLY A 77 5.12 -4.18 3.31
N CYS A 78 6.09 -3.83 2.51
CA CYS A 78 6.85 -2.60 2.65
C CYS A 78 6.85 -1.81 1.37
N VAL A 79 6.78 -0.51 1.50
CA VAL A 79 6.96 0.41 0.38
C VAL A 79 8.03 1.41 0.76
N GLN A 80 8.60 2.03 -0.26
CA GLN A 80 9.55 3.12 -0.08
C GLN A 80 8.95 4.35 -0.72
N VAL A 81 8.97 5.45 0.02
CA VAL A 81 8.51 6.73 -0.52
C VAL A 81 9.53 7.18 -1.55
N ILE A 82 9.09 7.42 -2.76
CA ILE A 82 10.00 7.87 -3.81
C ILE A 82 9.72 9.31 -4.22
N ARG A 83 8.56 9.84 -3.84
CA ARG A 83 8.23 11.20 -4.22
C ARG A 83 7.24 11.78 -3.23
N LEU A 84 7.43 13.05 -2.91
CA LEU A 84 6.52 13.80 -2.05
C LEU A 84 6.03 14.99 -2.82
N THR A 85 4.72 15.18 -2.85
CA THR A 85 4.10 16.33 -3.48
C THR A 85 3.29 17.08 -2.44
N VAL A 86 3.47 18.38 -2.37
CA VAL A 86 2.69 19.21 -1.45
C VAL A 86 1.43 19.64 -2.18
N THR A 87 0.28 19.33 -1.63
CA THR A 87 -0.98 19.77 -2.20
C THR A 87 -1.39 21.08 -1.51
N GLY A 88 -2.39 21.72 -2.07
CA GLY A 88 -2.82 22.99 -1.50
C GLY A 88 -3.81 22.88 -0.36
N ASP A 89 -4.20 21.67 0.03
CA ASP A 89 -5.25 21.48 1.02
C ASP A 89 -4.74 20.76 2.25
N MET A 90 -3.50 21.04 2.61
CA MET A 90 -2.87 20.52 3.84
C MET A 90 -2.69 19.01 3.81
N ARG A 91 -2.58 18.46 2.62
CA ARG A 91 -2.27 17.06 2.45
C ARG A 91 -1.00 16.92 1.64
N TYR A 92 -0.43 15.75 1.71
CA TYR A 92 0.80 15.44 0.99
C TYR A 92 0.55 14.23 0.11
N GLY A 93 0.97 14.31 -1.13
CA GLY A 93 0.89 13.19 -2.04
C GLY A 93 2.16 12.37 -1.95
N LEU A 94 2.00 11.08 -1.77
CA LEU A 94 3.12 10.16 -1.66
C LEU A 94 3.11 9.21 -2.84
N GLY A 95 4.18 9.23 -3.62
CA GLY A 95 4.43 8.17 -4.57
C GLY A 95 5.26 7.11 -3.89
N CYS A 96 4.75 5.91 -3.83
CA CYS A 96 5.37 4.83 -3.10
C CYS A 96 5.68 3.68 -4.03
N ARG A 97 6.89 3.14 -3.90
CA ARG A 97 7.31 1.98 -4.67
C ARG A 97 7.25 0.75 -3.80
N LEU A 98 6.66 -0.30 -4.34
CA LEU A 98 6.52 -1.56 -3.64
C LEU A 98 7.88 -2.23 -3.54
N VAL A 99 8.27 -2.59 -2.32
CA VAL A 99 9.54 -3.24 -2.07
C VAL A 99 9.35 -4.73 -1.86
N SER A 100 8.40 -5.08 -1.02
CA SER A 100 8.10 -6.47 -0.74
C SER A 100 6.65 -6.57 -0.35
N TYR A 101 6.08 -7.76 -0.50
CA TYR A 101 4.71 -7.98 -0.14
C TYR A 101 4.44 -9.45 0.05
N ARG A 102 3.35 -9.72 0.74
CA ARG A 102 2.78 -11.05 0.82
C ARG A 102 1.27 -10.91 0.77
N VAL A 103 0.61 -11.98 0.39
CA VAL A 103 -0.85 -12.01 0.27
C VAL A 103 -1.41 -12.70 1.49
N LEU A 104 -2.38 -12.04 2.12
CA LEU A 104 -3.11 -12.60 3.24
C LEU A 104 -4.50 -12.96 2.73
N SER A 105 -4.94 -14.17 3.03
CA SER A 105 -6.12 -14.69 2.38
C SER A 105 -7.42 -14.43 3.13
N ASN A 106 -7.36 -13.99 4.37
CA ASN A 106 -8.58 -13.82 5.16
C ASN A 106 -8.71 -12.40 5.65
N SER A 107 -8.94 -11.50 4.71
CA SER A 107 -9.06 -10.09 5.06
C SER A 107 -10.30 -9.82 5.90
N GLU A 108 -11.27 -10.72 5.87
CA GLU A 108 -12.48 -10.52 6.66
C GLU A 108 -12.23 -10.57 8.15
N PHE A 109 -11.09 -11.11 8.56
CA PHE A 109 -10.76 -11.15 9.97
C PHE A 109 -9.98 -9.95 10.44
N LEU A 110 -9.73 -9.00 9.55
CA LEU A 110 -9.01 -7.80 9.96
C LEU A 110 -9.96 -6.85 10.67
N THR A 111 -9.64 -6.55 11.89
CA THR A 111 -10.39 -5.59 12.68
C THR A 111 -9.45 -4.44 13.04
N PRO A 112 -10.00 -3.31 13.49
CA PRO A 112 -9.12 -2.22 13.88
C PRO A 112 -8.09 -2.63 14.92
N GLU A 113 -8.43 -3.57 15.80
CA GLU A 113 -7.50 -4.00 16.81
C GLU A 113 -6.35 -4.80 16.27
N ASN A 114 -6.57 -5.59 15.22
CA ASN A 114 -5.50 -6.45 14.74
C ASN A 114 -4.78 -5.92 13.51
N ILE A 115 -5.18 -4.75 13.01
CA ILE A 115 -4.48 -4.18 11.86
C ILE A 115 -3.05 -3.82 12.24
N THR A 116 -2.86 -3.18 13.38
CA THR A 116 -1.51 -2.83 13.81
C THR A 116 -0.67 -4.08 14.04
N ALA A 117 -1.25 -5.08 14.70
CA ALA A 117 -0.52 -6.31 14.93
C ALA A 117 -0.14 -6.97 13.62
N THR A 118 -1.06 -6.97 12.65
CA THR A 118 -0.77 -7.54 11.36
C THR A 118 0.36 -6.79 10.66
N LEU A 119 0.35 -5.46 10.74
CA LEU A 119 1.40 -4.67 10.13
C LEU A 119 2.75 -4.94 10.74
N LEU A 120 2.77 -5.27 12.03
CA LEU A 120 4.03 -5.53 12.73
C LEU A 120 4.51 -6.96 12.58
N GLU A 121 3.68 -7.85 12.09
CA GLU A 121 4.03 -9.24 11.91
C GLU A 121 4.84 -9.42 10.65
N SER A 122 6.07 -9.00 10.64
CA SER A 122 6.83 -9.12 9.44
C SER A 122 8.07 -9.98 9.58
N ASP A 123 8.45 -10.28 10.82
CA ASP A 123 9.75 -10.87 11.02
C ASP A 123 9.78 -12.36 10.77
N HIS A 124 8.64 -13.01 10.81
CA HIS A 124 8.58 -14.47 10.71
C HIS A 124 7.89 -14.94 9.44
N GLN A 125 7.59 -14.01 8.55
CA GLN A 125 6.85 -14.34 7.35
C GLN A 125 7.72 -14.16 6.13
N GLU A 126 7.45 -14.95 5.12
CA GLU A 126 8.14 -14.80 3.87
C GLU A 126 7.45 -13.75 3.03
N TYR A 127 8.22 -12.80 2.55
CA TYR A 127 7.73 -11.75 1.69
C TYR A 127 8.31 -11.91 0.32
N ARG A 128 7.53 -11.59 -0.69
CA ARG A 128 8.00 -11.56 -2.05
C ARG A 128 8.62 -10.21 -2.32
N SER A 129 9.80 -10.22 -2.89
CA SER A 129 10.48 -8.99 -3.26
C SER A 129 9.97 -8.52 -4.60
N VAL A 130 9.85 -7.23 -4.75
CA VAL A 130 9.38 -6.61 -5.97
C VAL A 130 10.52 -5.83 -6.57
N GLY A 131 10.68 -5.98 -7.89
CA GLY A 131 11.76 -5.29 -8.57
C GLY A 131 13.12 -5.87 -8.32
N SER A 132 13.17 -6.98 -7.66
CA SER A 132 14.43 -7.65 -7.41
C SER A 132 14.87 -8.35 -8.66
N VAL A 133 16.11 -8.16 -8.97
CA VAL A 133 16.64 -8.77 -10.16
C VAL A 133 17.51 -9.94 -9.84
N SER A 134 17.79 -10.11 -8.69
CA SER A 134 18.73 -11.13 -8.24
C SER A 134 18.95 -12.26 -9.18
#